data_fc5efd175b64ddac84a9829de88c62ba
#
_entry.id   fc5efd175b64ddac84a9829de88c62ba
#
_cell.length_a   1.000
_cell.length_b   1.000
_cell.length_c   1.000
_cell.angle_alpha   90.00
_cell.angle_beta   90.00
_cell.angle_gamma   90.00
#
_symmetry.space_group_name_H-M   'P 1'
#
loop_
_entity.id
_entity.type
_entity.pdbx_description
1 polymer ?
#
loop_
_entity_poly.entity_id
_entity_poly.type
_entity_poly.pdbx_seq_one_letter_code
_entity_poly.pdbx_strand_id
1 'polypeptide(L)'
;MKKPTLTITIDYLEFALPADTTRADVAKIVALLTQMKRVDSNYLGDHRAEGEPTSVFYAQDEYASIRLNDRTLHDKVAADDMRTAAKARREAAESDKA
;
A
#
# COMPACT_ATOMS: atom_id res chain seq x y z
N MET A 1 -16.90 -17.93 8.97
CA MET A 1 -16.06 -17.38 7.88
C MET A 1 -15.80 -15.90 8.10
N LYS A 2 -14.57 -15.49 8.00
CA LYS A 2 -14.25 -14.07 8.03
C LYS A 2 -14.70 -13.43 6.71
N LYS A 3 -15.35 -12.28 6.79
CA LYS A 3 -15.69 -11.51 5.60
C LYS A 3 -14.42 -10.91 5.00
N PRO A 4 -14.30 -10.88 3.67
CA PRO A 4 -13.19 -10.17 3.06
C PRO A 4 -13.21 -8.70 3.44
N THR A 5 -12.02 -8.15 3.64
CA THR A 5 -11.86 -6.72 3.92
C THR A 5 -11.43 -6.04 2.62
N LEU A 6 -12.06 -4.92 2.32
CA LEU A 6 -11.65 -4.11 1.18
C LEU A 6 -10.35 -3.42 1.51
N THR A 7 -9.37 -3.55 0.64
CA THR A 7 -8.08 -2.89 0.77
C THR A 7 -7.81 -2.00 -0.42
N ILE A 8 -7.00 -0.98 -0.21
CA ILE A 8 -6.57 -0.07 -1.27
C ILE A 8 -5.05 -0.08 -1.33
N THR A 9 -4.53 -0.27 -2.53
CA THR A 9 -3.09 -0.17 -2.78
C THR A 9 -2.80 1.15 -3.44
N ILE A 10 -1.92 1.93 -2.82
CA ILE A 10 -1.41 3.19 -3.38
C ILE A 10 0.07 2.97 -3.63
N ASP A 11 0.45 2.94 -4.91
CA ASP A 11 1.77 2.55 -5.37
C ASP A 11 2.13 1.13 -4.87
N TYR A 12 2.96 1.00 -3.87
CA TYR A 12 3.41 -0.31 -3.37
C TYR A 12 2.89 -0.65 -1.98
N LEU A 13 2.11 0.25 -1.37
CA LEU A 13 1.61 0.06 -0.01
C LEU A 13 0.13 -0.24 -0.04
N GLU A 14 -0.27 -1.29 0.65
CA GLU A 14 -1.67 -1.70 0.75
C GLU A 14 -2.20 -1.39 2.14
N PHE A 15 -3.39 -0.78 2.18
CA PHE A 15 -4.05 -0.36 3.42
C PHE A 15 -5.43 -0.98 3.50
N ALA A 16 -5.79 -1.49 4.68
CA ALA A 16 -7.14 -1.99 4.93
C ALA A 16 -8.07 -0.81 5.21
N LEU A 17 -9.23 -0.80 4.57
CA LEU A 17 -10.26 0.19 4.84
C LEU A 17 -11.07 -0.22 6.06
N PRO A 18 -11.66 0.76 6.79
CA PRO A 18 -12.53 0.44 7.93
C PRO A 18 -13.70 -0.46 7.51
N ALA A 19 -14.14 -1.32 8.44
CA ALA A 19 -15.20 -2.30 8.17
C ALA A 19 -16.53 -1.68 7.78
N ASP A 20 -16.79 -0.43 8.20
CA ASP A 20 -18.02 0.30 7.91
C ASP A 20 -17.94 1.18 6.65
N THR A 21 -16.88 1.04 5.87
CA THR A 21 -16.71 1.80 4.64
C THR A 21 -17.77 1.39 3.61
N THR A 22 -18.55 2.36 3.13
CA THR A 22 -19.59 2.11 2.14
C THR A 22 -19.04 2.20 0.72
N ARG A 23 -19.79 1.67 -0.25
CA ARG A 23 -19.43 1.80 -1.67
C ARG A 23 -19.32 3.26 -2.10
N ALA A 24 -20.19 4.12 -1.56
CA ALA A 24 -20.17 5.55 -1.85
C ALA A 24 -18.88 6.19 -1.34
N ASP A 25 -18.43 5.80 -0.14
CA ASP A 25 -17.16 6.27 0.43
C ASP A 25 -15.98 5.83 -0.44
N VAL A 26 -15.97 4.57 -0.87
CA VAL A 26 -14.92 4.03 -1.75
C VAL A 26 -14.85 4.81 -3.05
N ALA A 27 -16.01 5.09 -3.67
CA ALA A 27 -16.07 5.85 -4.92
C ALA A 27 -15.46 7.25 -4.75
N LYS A 28 -15.75 7.92 -3.64
CA LYS A 28 -15.19 9.24 -3.33
C LYS A 28 -13.68 9.17 -3.12
N ILE A 29 -13.23 8.19 -2.38
CA ILE A 29 -11.80 7.99 -2.11
C ILE A 29 -11.05 7.73 -3.41
N VAL A 30 -11.53 6.82 -4.23
CA VAL A 30 -10.90 6.48 -5.52
C VAL A 30 -10.87 7.70 -6.44
N ALA A 31 -11.97 8.45 -6.51
CA ALA A 31 -12.05 9.65 -7.35
C ALA A 31 -11.00 10.70 -6.93
N LEU A 32 -10.78 10.88 -5.63
CA LEU A 32 -9.75 11.79 -5.12
C LEU A 32 -8.34 11.26 -5.38
N LEU A 33 -8.12 9.98 -5.08
CA LEU A 33 -6.79 9.38 -5.19
C LEU A 33 -6.30 9.31 -6.63
N THR A 34 -7.18 9.07 -7.60
CA THR A 34 -6.82 9.02 -9.02
C THR A 34 -6.41 10.38 -9.58
N GLN A 35 -6.70 11.46 -8.85
CA GLN A 35 -6.30 12.81 -9.23
C GLN A 35 -5.04 13.29 -8.52
N MET A 36 -4.50 12.48 -7.61
CA MET A 36 -3.29 12.83 -6.88
C MET A 36 -2.07 12.74 -7.80
N LYS A 37 -1.23 13.76 -7.73
CA LYS A 37 0.04 13.79 -8.43
C LYS A 37 1.17 13.56 -7.44
N ARG A 38 2.21 12.93 -7.91
CA ARG A 38 3.42 12.75 -7.13
C ARG A 38 4.07 14.09 -6.87
N VAL A 39 4.51 14.32 -5.64
CA VAL A 39 5.26 15.53 -5.27
C VAL A 39 6.73 15.17 -5.18
N ASP A 40 7.54 15.99 -5.81
CA ASP A 40 8.99 15.89 -5.72
C ASP A 40 9.56 17.23 -5.23
N SER A 41 10.84 17.26 -4.91
CA SER A 41 11.46 18.46 -4.38
C SER A 41 12.83 18.69 -4.97
N ASN A 42 13.22 19.99 -5.04
CA ASN A 42 14.57 20.40 -5.35
C ASN A 42 15.21 21.01 -4.11
N TYR A 43 16.37 20.53 -3.74
CA TYR A 43 17.15 21.08 -2.65
C TYR A 43 17.95 22.27 -3.16
N LEU A 44 17.73 23.45 -2.60
CA LEU A 44 18.41 24.68 -3.01
C LEU A 44 19.75 24.89 -2.30
N GLY A 45 19.87 24.37 -1.09
CA GLY A 45 21.12 24.40 -0.35
C GLY A 45 21.58 25.78 0.03
N ASP A 46 22.91 25.95 0.13
CA ASP A 46 23.55 27.18 0.58
C ASP A 46 23.53 28.31 -0.47
N HIS A 47 23.22 27.95 -1.72
CA HIS A 47 23.19 28.93 -2.82
C HIS A 47 21.80 29.55 -3.00
N ARG A 48 20.87 29.24 -2.09
CA ARG A 48 19.53 29.83 -2.15
C ARG A 48 19.59 31.33 -1.92
N ALA A 49 18.65 32.05 -2.54
CA ALA A 49 18.49 33.47 -2.30
C ALA A 49 17.96 33.70 -0.88
N GLU A 50 18.22 34.89 -0.34
CA GLU A 50 17.74 35.24 1.00
C GLU A 50 16.19 35.16 1.03
N GLY A 51 15.67 34.46 2.03
CA GLY A 51 14.22 34.24 2.19
C GLY A 51 13.68 33.03 1.48
N GLU A 52 14.45 32.37 0.62
CA GLU A 52 14.02 31.15 -0.01
C GLU A 52 14.13 29.96 0.96
N PRO A 53 13.21 28.98 0.86
CA PRO A 53 13.34 27.76 1.65
C PRO A 53 14.51 26.89 1.19
N THR A 54 14.95 25.96 2.04
CA THR A 54 16.01 25.03 1.68
C THR A 54 15.60 24.04 0.58
N SER A 55 14.32 23.74 0.49
CA SER A 55 13.76 22.88 -0.54
C SER A 55 12.49 23.48 -1.10
N VAL A 56 12.29 23.33 -2.39
CA VAL A 56 11.04 23.70 -3.08
C VAL A 56 10.37 22.46 -3.62
N PHE A 57 9.03 22.39 -3.50
CA PHE A 57 8.26 21.22 -3.87
C PHE A 57 7.46 21.52 -5.14
N TYR A 58 7.28 20.49 -5.94
CA TYR A 58 6.51 20.62 -7.17
C TYR A 58 5.75 19.32 -7.44
N ALA A 59 4.60 19.43 -8.12
CA ALA A 59 3.82 18.28 -8.54
C ALA A 59 4.28 17.83 -9.92
N GLN A 60 4.49 16.52 -10.06
CA GLN A 60 4.82 15.92 -11.36
C GLN A 60 3.55 15.54 -12.11
N ASP A 61 3.65 15.33 -13.42
CA ASP A 61 2.55 14.82 -14.23
C ASP A 61 2.43 13.30 -14.13
N GLU A 62 2.71 12.76 -12.96
CA GLU A 62 2.63 11.34 -12.65
C GLU A 62 1.56 11.12 -11.61
N TYR A 63 0.60 10.27 -11.93
CA TYR A 63 -0.51 9.94 -11.05
C TYR A 63 -0.17 8.69 -10.25
N ALA A 64 -0.71 8.61 -9.03
CA ALA A 64 -0.53 7.44 -8.19
C ALA A 64 -1.20 6.21 -8.81
N SER A 65 -0.54 5.07 -8.71
CA SER A 65 -1.13 3.79 -9.10
C SER A 65 -2.03 3.30 -7.96
N ILE A 66 -3.31 3.06 -8.26
CA ILE A 66 -4.29 2.70 -7.25
C ILE A 66 -4.98 1.41 -7.67
N ARG A 67 -5.06 0.46 -6.74
CA ARG A 67 -5.82 -0.78 -6.93
C ARG A 67 -6.67 -1.07 -5.70
N LEU A 68 -7.84 -1.65 -5.93
CA LEU A 68 -8.70 -2.15 -4.88
C LEU A 68 -8.66 -3.66 -4.90
N ASN A 69 -8.60 -4.26 -3.72
CA ASN A 69 -8.62 -5.71 -3.56
C ASN A 69 -9.50 -6.10 -2.38
N ASP A 70 -10.02 -7.31 -2.43
CA ASP A 70 -10.66 -7.94 -1.30
C ASP A 70 -9.65 -8.91 -0.68
N ARG A 71 -9.41 -8.76 0.62
CA ARG A 71 -8.45 -9.59 1.36
C ARG A 71 -9.13 -10.23 2.55
N THR A 72 -8.88 -11.50 2.77
CA THR A 72 -9.19 -12.13 4.05
C THR A 72 -8.01 -11.88 4.98
N LEU A 73 -8.21 -11.01 5.98
CA LEU A 73 -7.14 -10.62 6.87
C LEU A 73 -7.04 -11.58 8.05
N HIS A 74 -5.84 -11.94 8.40
CA HIS A 74 -5.50 -12.73 9.58
C HIS A 74 -4.67 -11.86 10.51
N ASP A 75 -4.70 -12.16 11.82
CA ASP A 75 -3.73 -11.51 12.70
C ASP A 75 -2.31 -12.00 12.38
N LYS A 76 -1.33 -11.26 12.83
CA LYS A 76 0.06 -11.53 12.48
C LYS A 76 0.52 -12.90 12.96
N VAL A 77 0.09 -13.31 14.16
CA VAL A 77 0.47 -14.61 14.73
C VAL A 77 -0.08 -15.75 13.88
N ALA A 78 -1.37 -15.69 13.53
CA ALA A 78 -2.00 -16.70 12.68
C ALA A 78 -1.33 -16.77 11.31
N ALA A 79 -1.02 -15.62 10.71
CA ALA A 79 -0.33 -15.57 9.41
C ALA A 79 1.06 -16.20 9.48
N ASP A 80 1.81 -15.93 10.54
CA ASP A 80 3.14 -16.50 10.75
C ASP A 80 3.07 -18.02 10.96
N ASP A 81 2.07 -18.50 11.72
CA ASP A 81 1.86 -19.92 11.94
C ASP A 81 1.52 -20.64 10.62
N MET A 82 0.70 -20.04 9.80
CA MET A 82 0.35 -20.59 8.49
C MET A 82 1.57 -20.68 7.58
N ARG A 83 2.44 -19.66 7.61
CA ARG A 83 3.68 -19.67 6.84
C ARG A 83 4.62 -20.79 7.31
N THR A 84 4.76 -20.96 8.62
CA THR A 84 5.59 -22.02 9.20
C THR A 84 5.07 -23.40 8.81
N ALA A 85 3.76 -23.61 8.88
CA ALA A 85 3.13 -24.87 8.49
C ALA A 85 3.32 -25.14 6.98
N ALA A 86 3.17 -24.13 6.15
CA ALA A 86 3.36 -24.26 4.70
C ALA A 86 4.81 -24.61 4.35
N LYS A 87 5.76 -23.97 5.04
CA LYS A 87 7.19 -24.26 4.86
C LYS A 87 7.52 -25.71 5.22
N ALA A 88 6.98 -26.19 6.36
CA ALA A 88 7.17 -27.58 6.81
C ALA A 88 6.62 -28.58 5.78
N ARG A 89 5.43 -28.32 5.22
CA ARG A 89 4.84 -29.17 4.19
C ARG A 89 5.68 -29.21 2.93
N ARG A 90 6.23 -28.06 2.52
CA ARG A 90 7.09 -27.99 1.35
C ARG A 90 8.39 -28.76 1.53
N GLU A 91 9.02 -28.63 2.68
CA GLU A 91 10.24 -29.40 3.01
C GLU A 91 9.98 -30.90 3.06
N ALA A 92 8.83 -31.32 3.61
CA ALA A 92 8.44 -32.73 3.63
C ALA A 92 8.23 -33.26 2.21
N ALA A 93 7.59 -32.49 1.33
CA ALA A 93 7.39 -32.88 -0.06
C ALA A 93 8.71 -32.97 -0.83
N GLU A 94 9.65 -32.08 -0.58
CA GLU A 94 10.98 -32.11 -1.19
C GLU A 94 11.79 -33.34 -0.71
N SER A 95 11.68 -33.69 0.57
CA SER A 95 12.35 -34.88 1.11
C SER A 95 11.83 -36.17 0.49
N ASP A 96 10.52 -36.25 0.19
CA ASP A 96 9.92 -37.43 -0.44
C ASP A 96 10.34 -37.59 -1.90
N LYS A 97 10.91 -36.60 -2.54
CA LYS A 97 11.39 -36.63 -3.91
C LYS A 97 12.83 -37.09 -4.03
N ALA A 98 13.52 -37.21 -2.92
CA ALA A 98 14.93 -37.59 -2.91
C ALA A 98 15.15 -39.08 -3.17
#